data_a27a79775b10e6d2d65c0114c40f4c8b
#
_entry.id   a27a79775b10e6d2d65c0114c40f4c8b
#
_cell.length_a   1.000
_cell.length_b   1.000
_cell.length_c   1.000
_cell.angle_alpha   90.00
_cell.angle_beta   90.00
_cell.angle_gamma   90.00
#
_symmetry.space_group_name_H-M   'P 1'
#
loop_
_entity.id
_entity.type
_entity.pdbx_description
1 polymer ?
#
loop_
_entity_poly.entity_id
_entity_poly.type
_entity_poly.pdbx_seq_one_letter_code
_entity_poly.pdbx_strand_id
1 'polypeptide(L)' 'MAISAKDVMALREKTGAGVMDCKKALTDADGDMNKAADLLRERGIGRA' A
#
# COMPACT_ATOMS: atom_id res chain seq x y z
N MET A 1 -12.58 5.89 -5.13
CA MET A 1 -12.92 5.85 -3.70
C MET A 1 -11.84 6.54 -2.88
N ALA A 2 -12.24 7.10 -1.77
CA ALA A 2 -11.29 7.79 -0.91
C ALA A 2 -10.44 6.80 -0.13
N ILE A 3 -9.15 7.06 -0.10
CA ILE A 3 -8.22 6.27 0.68
C ILE A 3 -7.99 7.00 1.99
N SER A 4 -8.24 6.31 3.11
CA SER A 4 -8.07 6.94 4.41
C SER A 4 -6.63 6.78 4.90
N ALA A 5 -6.21 7.66 5.81
CA ALA A 5 -4.91 7.55 6.42
C ALA A 5 -4.77 6.23 7.17
N LYS A 6 -5.87 5.71 7.68
CA LYS A 6 -5.91 4.43 8.37
C LYS A 6 -5.49 3.29 7.45
N ASP A 7 -5.98 3.32 6.21
CA ASP A 7 -5.63 2.31 5.22
C ASP A 7 -4.15 2.36 4.87
N VAL A 8 -3.63 3.57 4.72
CA VAL A 8 -2.21 3.78 4.43
C VAL A 8 -1.36 3.24 5.57
N MET A 9 -1.73 3.55 6.79
CA MET A 9 -0.99 3.09 7.98
C MET A 9 -1.02 1.57 8.10
N ALA A 10 -2.19 0.97 7.87
CA ALA A 10 -2.34 -0.47 7.92
C ALA A 10 -1.47 -1.16 6.86
N LEU A 11 -1.47 -0.62 5.66
CA LEU A 11 -0.67 -1.17 4.58
C LEU A 11 0.82 -1.01 4.87
N ARG A 12 1.20 0.13 5.43
CA ARG A 12 2.59 0.37 5.81
C ARG A 12 3.10 -0.67 6.80
N GLU A 13 2.30 -0.96 7.82
CA GLU A 13 2.67 -1.99 8.80
C GLU A 13 2.72 -3.37 8.19
N LYS A 14 1.82 -3.65 7.27
CA LYS A 14 1.72 -4.94 6.63
C LYS A 14 2.89 -5.22 5.69
N THR A 15 3.33 -4.19 4.97
CA THR A 15 4.35 -4.34 3.92
C THR A 15 5.71 -3.80 4.32
N GLY A 16 5.74 -2.86 5.24
CA GLY A 16 6.98 -2.17 5.60
C GLY A 16 7.38 -1.09 4.61
N ALA A 17 6.54 -0.79 3.63
CA ALA A 17 6.80 0.25 2.64
C ALA A 17 6.58 1.64 3.25
N GLY A 18 7.13 2.67 2.61
CA GLY A 18 6.94 4.05 3.05
C GLY A 18 5.50 4.51 2.86
N VAL A 19 5.12 5.55 3.59
CA VAL A 19 3.76 6.10 3.55
C VAL A 19 3.37 6.50 2.12
N MET A 20 4.28 7.16 1.42
CA MET A 20 4.00 7.61 0.05
C MET A 20 3.79 6.45 -0.90
N ASP A 21 4.59 5.41 -0.75
CA ASP A 21 4.46 4.20 -1.58
C ASP A 21 3.15 3.50 -1.31
N CYS A 22 2.76 3.40 -0.04
CA CYS A 22 1.49 2.79 0.35
C CYS A 22 0.31 3.55 -0.24
N LYS A 23 0.37 4.88 -0.15
CA LYS A 23 -0.67 5.74 -0.70
C LYS A 23 -0.82 5.53 -2.19
N LYS A 24 0.30 5.48 -2.90
CA LYS A 24 0.31 5.28 -4.34
C LYS A 24 -0.23 3.90 -4.72
N ALA A 25 0.21 2.88 -3.99
CA ALA A 25 -0.25 1.52 -4.25
C ALA A 25 -1.76 1.39 -4.01
N LEU A 26 -2.26 1.99 -2.93
CA LEU A 26 -3.70 1.97 -2.65
C LEU A 26 -4.49 2.70 -3.73
N THR A 27 -3.96 3.80 -4.23
CA THR A 27 -4.60 4.54 -5.32
C THR A 27 -4.67 3.67 -6.57
N ASP A 28 -3.57 3.01 -6.91
CA ASP A 28 -3.51 2.13 -8.07
C ASP A 28 -4.39 0.90 -7.91
N ALA A 29 -4.55 0.45 -6.67
CA ALA A 29 -5.37 -0.73 -6.34
C ALA A 29 -6.82 -0.37 -6.06
N ASP A 30 -7.20 0.89 -6.27
CA ASP A 30 -8.56 1.37 -6.04
C ASP A 30 -9.04 1.11 -4.61
N GLY A 31 -8.15 1.27 -3.65
CA GLY A 31 -8.45 1.09 -2.24
C GLY A 31 -8.37 -0.34 -1.73
N ASP A 32 -8.01 -1.28 -2.60
CA ASP A 32 -7.91 -2.70 -2.23
C ASP A 32 -6.57 -2.97 -1.53
N MET A 33 -6.64 -3.31 -0.25
CA MET A 33 -5.45 -3.55 0.57
C MET A 33 -4.61 -4.71 0.05
N ASN A 34 -5.27 -5.81 -0.31
CA ASN A 34 -4.57 -6.99 -0.81
C ASN A 34 -3.86 -6.71 -2.12
N LYS A 35 -4.56 -6.04 -3.02
CA LYS A 35 -4.00 -5.68 -4.31
C LYS A 35 -2.88 -4.67 -4.17
N ALA A 36 -3.04 -3.72 -3.25
CA ALA A 36 -2.00 -2.74 -2.97
C ALA A 36 -0.73 -3.41 -2.46
N ALA A 37 -0.89 -4.38 -1.56
CA ALA A 37 0.24 -5.14 -1.04
C ALA A 37 0.95 -5.90 -2.17
N ASP A 38 0.19 -6.50 -3.07
CA ASP A 38 0.74 -7.19 -4.23
C ASP A 38 1.51 -6.23 -5.13
N LEU A 39 0.96 -5.05 -5.37
CA LEU A 39 1.62 -4.04 -6.19
C LEU A 39 2.95 -3.62 -5.59
N LEU A 40 2.99 -3.43 -4.28
CA LEU A 40 4.23 -3.08 -3.59
C LEU A 40 5.26 -4.19 -3.71
N ARG A 41 4.82 -5.42 -3.61
CA ARG A 41 5.70 -6.59 -3.74
C ARG A 41 6.28 -6.68 -5.15
N GLU A 42 5.45 -6.47 -6.15
CA GLU A 42 5.89 -6.49 -7.54
C GLU A 42 6.90 -5.42 -7.84
N ARG A 43 6.75 -4.25 -7.22
CA ARG A 43 7.66 -3.14 -7.40
C ARG A 43 8.95 -3.27 -6.59
N GLY A 44 9.01 -4.30 -5.75
CA GLY A 44 10.17 -4.51 -4.88
C GLY A 44 10.26 -3.51 -3.74
N ILE A 45 9.15 -2.91 -3.37
CA ILE A 45 9.07 -1.94 -2.28
C ILE A 45 8.59 -2.65 -1.02
N GLY A 46 9.23 -2.34 0.08
CA GLY A 46 8.86 -2.91 1.36
C GLY A 46 9.83 -3.98 1.80
N ARG A 47 9.48 -4.70 2.85
CA ARG A 47 10.31 -5.74 3.41
C ARG A 47 10.30 -6.99 2.54
N ALA A 48 11.46 -7.55 2.35
CA ALA A 48 11.61 -8.81 1.63
C ALA A 48 11.08 -9.97 2.47
#